data_01f4d1f0be5c2e9bd60a688cb55e5210
#
_entry.id   01f4d1f0be5c2e9bd60a688cb55e5210
#
_cell.length_a   1.000
_cell.length_b   1.000
_cell.length_c   1.000
_cell.angle_alpha   90.00
_cell.angle_beta   90.00
_cell.angle_gamma   90.00
#
_symmetry.space_group_name_H-M   'P 1'
#
loop_
_entity.id
_entity.type
_entity.pdbx_description
1 polymer ?
#
loop_
_entity_poly.entity_id
_entity_poly.type
_entity_poly.pdbx_seq_one_letter_code
_entity_poly.pdbx_strand_id
1 'polypeptide(L)'
;MDSRLLAGPARDGTALLRRAEAVPVMDRLPGREPAARLPAPLPAALLVGVIANGRSHRNLRTGMRLDHWPDVLYAAPDTFEALEATLRDYAARRIGLLVVNGGDGTLRDVMTAAARVFDRLPPMAIIPSGKTNALAIDLGIPDDWTVRDAIAAARAGRFVRRAPVEILRGDAARPDARGFLFGMGGFVRATELAQSTHRVGAFNGIAVALSLGWSIAQTAFGGAGNAWRRGMTIDMAVDDAAPAPRQLYLLLASTLERMPVGLKPFGRERPGLKLLTVDAPPRNLFRMVRAILAGTDASPAVAAGFARSDPRSVRIHAGDGFILDGEHYAGGDLTIRAGEPIRFAAP
;
A
#
# COMPACT_ATOMS: atom_id res chain seq x y z
N MET A 1 -82.18 -34.21 1.75
CA MET A 1 -82.02 -33.99 3.19
C MET A 1 -80.82 -33.06 3.29
N ASP A 2 -81.17 -31.87 3.32
CA ASP A 2 -80.87 -30.78 4.29
C ASP A 2 -79.40 -30.45 4.38
N SER A 3 -79.03 -29.34 3.96
CA SER A 3 -79.41 -27.91 4.01
C SER A 3 -78.40 -27.15 4.89
N ARG A 4 -78.14 -25.96 4.41
CA ARG A 4 -77.74 -24.73 5.07
C ARG A 4 -76.22 -24.47 5.18
N LEU A 5 -75.72 -23.60 4.30
CA LEU A 5 -75.77 -22.13 4.48
C LEU A 5 -75.22 -21.69 5.82
N LEU A 6 -74.10 -21.03 5.77
CA LEU A 6 -73.98 -19.72 6.41
C LEU A 6 -72.75 -18.99 5.84
N ALA A 7 -73.09 -17.89 5.16
CA ALA A 7 -72.17 -16.84 4.80
C ALA A 7 -71.70 -16.08 6.07
N GLY A 8 -70.44 -15.82 6.18
CA GLY A 8 -69.88 -14.89 7.17
C GLY A 8 -69.16 -13.76 6.46
N PRO A 9 -69.21 -12.52 7.02
CA PRO A 9 -69.02 -11.30 6.27
C PRO A 9 -67.57 -10.96 5.99
N ALA A 10 -67.43 -10.21 4.90
CA ALA A 10 -66.25 -9.48 4.56
C ALA A 10 -65.77 -8.61 5.74
N ARG A 11 -64.53 -8.75 6.13
CA ARG A 11 -63.87 -7.80 7.03
C ARG A 11 -62.89 -6.95 6.21
N ASP A 12 -63.30 -5.71 6.08
CA ASP A 12 -62.47 -4.56 5.69
C ASP A 12 -61.14 -4.59 6.48
N GLY A 13 -60.07 -4.72 5.77
CA GLY A 13 -58.71 -4.65 6.30
C GLY A 13 -58.10 -3.28 5.98
N THR A 14 -58.81 -2.21 6.15
CA THR A 14 -58.24 -0.87 6.26
C THR A 14 -57.97 -0.59 7.72
N ALA A 15 -56.71 -0.54 8.07
CA ALA A 15 -56.12 0.28 9.12
C ALA A 15 -54.93 -0.45 9.72
N LEU A 16 -53.81 0.08 9.49
CA LEU A 16 -52.82 0.46 10.50
C LEU A 16 -51.47 0.71 9.80
N LEU A 17 -51.47 1.73 8.95
CA LEU A 17 -50.24 2.52 8.76
C LEU A 17 -49.94 3.19 10.10
N ARG A 18 -49.17 2.53 10.94
CA ARG A 18 -48.50 3.17 12.05
C ARG A 18 -47.52 4.18 11.46
N ARG A 19 -47.80 5.46 11.68
CA ARG A 19 -46.82 6.53 11.56
C ARG A 19 -45.56 6.09 12.26
N ALA A 20 -44.50 5.87 11.48
CA ALA A 20 -43.18 5.90 11.99
C ALA A 20 -42.92 7.33 12.47
N GLU A 21 -42.84 7.51 13.76
CA GLU A 21 -42.39 8.77 14.36
C GLU A 21 -41.00 9.06 13.79
N ALA A 22 -40.89 10.21 13.16
CA ALA A 22 -39.64 10.73 12.67
C ALA A 22 -38.70 10.91 13.89
N VAL A 23 -37.70 10.06 13.99
CA VAL A 23 -36.54 10.29 14.88
C VAL A 23 -35.93 11.62 14.41
N PRO A 24 -35.74 12.60 15.27
CA PRO A 24 -35.10 13.85 14.88
C PRO A 24 -33.68 13.52 14.48
N VAL A 25 -33.36 13.69 13.20
CA VAL A 25 -32.01 13.72 12.69
C VAL A 25 -31.34 14.92 13.37
N MET A 26 -30.63 14.63 14.45
CA MET A 26 -29.70 15.60 15.02
C MET A 26 -28.59 15.80 13.98
N ASP A 27 -28.73 16.88 13.24
CA ASP A 27 -27.72 17.45 12.36
C ASP A 27 -26.50 17.84 13.21
N ARG A 28 -25.71 16.84 13.60
CA ARG A 28 -24.34 17.07 14.01
C ARG A 28 -23.56 17.30 12.72
N LEU A 29 -23.47 18.55 12.34
CA LEU A 29 -22.38 19.00 11.48
C LEU A 29 -21.11 18.35 12.02
N PRO A 30 -20.34 17.61 11.20
CA PRO A 30 -19.06 17.11 11.63
C PRO A 30 -18.26 18.31 12.11
N GLY A 31 -17.92 18.32 13.41
CA GLY A 31 -17.14 19.36 14.00
C GLY A 31 -15.93 19.55 13.09
N ARG A 32 -15.73 20.76 12.63
CA ARG A 32 -14.54 21.18 11.90
C ARG A 32 -13.37 20.71 12.76
N GLU A 33 -12.68 19.63 12.36
CA GLU A 33 -11.42 19.27 12.96
C GLU A 33 -10.58 20.56 13.00
N PRO A 34 -9.98 20.90 14.14
CA PRO A 34 -9.15 22.10 14.22
C PRO A 34 -8.11 21.96 13.11
N ALA A 35 -8.13 22.92 12.19
CA ALA A 35 -7.23 22.96 11.04
C ALA A 35 -5.83 22.54 11.52
N ALA A 36 -5.35 21.39 11.05
CA ALA A 36 -4.09 20.81 11.50
C ALA A 36 -3.05 21.93 11.38
N ARG A 37 -2.52 22.39 12.52
CA ARG A 37 -1.49 23.44 12.54
C ARG A 37 -0.43 23.01 11.53
N LEU A 38 -0.17 23.88 10.54
CA LEU A 38 0.94 23.67 9.62
C LEU A 38 2.16 23.31 10.45
N PRO A 39 2.84 22.20 10.16
CA PRO A 39 4.02 21.80 10.90
C PRO A 39 5.01 22.95 10.87
N ALA A 40 5.56 23.31 12.04
CA ALA A 40 6.56 24.36 12.13
C ALA A 40 7.69 24.10 11.12
N PRO A 41 8.19 25.14 10.43
CA PRO A 41 9.33 25.00 9.54
C PRO A 41 10.52 24.42 10.32
N LEU A 42 11.35 23.63 9.64
CA LEU A 42 12.55 23.08 10.26
C LEU A 42 13.55 24.22 10.57
N PRO A 43 14.38 24.07 11.61
CA PRO A 43 15.35 25.11 12.00
C PRO A 43 16.32 25.43 10.86
N ALA A 44 16.83 26.66 10.85
CA ALA A 44 17.81 27.13 9.84
C ALA A 44 19.06 26.21 9.79
N ALA A 45 19.54 25.74 10.94
CA ALA A 45 20.59 24.73 11.08
C ALA A 45 19.96 23.33 11.03
N LEU A 46 19.75 22.82 9.83
CA LEU A 46 19.17 21.51 9.58
C LEU A 46 20.28 20.52 9.24
N LEU A 47 20.59 19.61 10.15
CA LEU A 47 21.46 18.47 9.86
C LEU A 47 20.68 17.42 9.06
N VAL A 48 21.19 17.03 7.92
CA VAL A 48 20.56 16.12 6.97
C VAL A 48 21.34 14.83 6.87
N GLY A 49 20.70 13.70 7.11
CA GLY A 49 21.27 12.37 6.84
C GLY A 49 20.81 11.87 5.46
N VAL A 50 21.74 11.53 4.60
CA VAL A 50 21.47 10.94 3.27
C VAL A 50 21.91 9.49 3.26
N ILE A 51 20.95 8.60 2.96
CA ILE A 51 21.23 7.20 2.67
C ILE A 51 21.09 7.00 1.16
N ALA A 52 22.16 6.55 0.50
CA ALA A 52 22.15 6.27 -0.92
C ALA A 52 22.34 4.80 -1.22
N ASN A 53 21.65 4.30 -2.25
CA ASN A 53 21.92 2.99 -2.79
C ASN A 53 23.03 3.09 -3.86
N GLY A 54 24.22 2.62 -3.52
CA GLY A 54 25.39 2.63 -4.42
C GLY A 54 25.20 1.79 -5.70
N ARG A 55 24.22 0.86 -5.70
CA ARG A 55 23.90 0.01 -6.87
C ARG A 55 22.83 0.61 -7.78
N SER A 56 22.25 1.77 -7.44
CA SER A 56 21.24 2.44 -8.26
C SER A 56 21.87 2.91 -9.58
N HIS A 57 21.22 2.62 -10.69
CA HIS A 57 21.67 3.01 -12.05
C HIS A 57 21.94 4.51 -12.18
N ARG A 58 21.17 5.33 -11.49
CA ARG A 58 21.30 6.80 -11.55
C ARG A 58 22.49 7.28 -10.69
N ASN A 59 22.69 6.68 -9.51
CA ASN A 59 23.78 7.02 -8.63
C ASN A 59 25.16 6.64 -9.23
N LEU A 60 25.21 5.52 -9.98
CA LEU A 60 26.40 5.12 -10.72
C LEU A 60 26.78 6.11 -11.85
N ARG A 61 25.79 6.81 -12.42
CA ARG A 61 26.00 7.75 -13.54
C ARG A 61 26.29 9.19 -13.12
N THR A 62 25.79 9.63 -11.96
CA THR A 62 25.81 11.04 -11.55
C THR A 62 26.83 11.38 -10.49
N GLY A 63 27.48 10.39 -9.85
CA GLY A 63 28.51 10.61 -8.83
C GLY A 63 28.19 11.80 -7.93
N MET A 64 27.19 11.64 -7.04
CA MET A 64 26.73 12.78 -6.22
C MET A 64 27.83 13.22 -5.26
N ARG A 65 28.52 14.29 -5.59
CA ARG A 65 29.51 14.93 -4.69
C ARG A 65 28.76 15.79 -3.70
N LEU A 66 28.55 15.27 -2.49
CA LEU A 66 27.99 16.01 -1.34
C LEU A 66 29.09 16.45 -0.36
N ASP A 67 30.36 16.21 -0.71
CA ASP A 67 31.56 16.42 0.13
C ASP A 67 31.74 17.87 0.58
N HIS A 68 31.00 18.81 0.00
CA HIS A 68 31.13 20.25 0.29
C HIS A 68 29.93 20.82 1.08
N TRP A 69 29.03 19.96 1.60
CA TRP A 69 27.89 20.44 2.35
C TRP A 69 28.07 20.14 3.85
N PRO A 70 28.43 21.13 4.66
CA PRO A 70 28.81 20.90 6.06
C PRO A 70 27.68 20.31 6.92
N ASP A 71 26.42 20.54 6.53
CA ASP A 71 25.25 20.09 7.25
C ASP A 71 24.67 18.78 6.67
N VAL A 72 25.40 18.08 5.80
CA VAL A 72 24.95 16.84 5.16
C VAL A 72 25.86 15.68 5.50
N LEU A 73 25.29 14.68 6.17
CA LEU A 73 25.94 13.38 6.40
C LEU A 73 25.53 12.45 5.27
N TYR A 74 26.51 11.83 4.60
CA TYR A 74 26.26 10.92 3.49
C TYR A 74 26.78 9.51 3.81
N ALA A 75 25.96 8.51 3.52
CA ALA A 75 26.36 7.11 3.60
C ALA A 75 25.71 6.27 2.50
N ALA A 76 26.38 5.21 2.08
CA ALA A 76 25.89 4.23 1.13
C ALA A 76 26.10 2.81 1.68
N PRO A 77 25.36 2.42 2.73
CA PRO A 77 25.50 1.09 3.34
C PRO A 77 25.11 0.00 2.34
N ASP A 78 25.87 -1.09 2.34
CA ASP A 78 25.69 -2.24 1.43
C ASP A 78 24.98 -3.44 2.09
N THR A 79 24.87 -3.43 3.43
CA THR A 79 24.14 -4.42 4.21
C THR A 79 23.09 -3.78 5.12
N PHE A 80 22.14 -4.59 5.58
CA PHE A 80 21.11 -4.10 6.50
C PHE A 80 21.69 -3.71 7.87
N GLU A 81 22.68 -4.42 8.35
CA GLU A 81 23.40 -4.13 9.60
C GLU A 81 24.17 -2.81 9.51
N ALA A 82 24.85 -2.57 8.38
CA ALA A 82 25.53 -1.30 8.12
C ALA A 82 24.54 -0.13 8.02
N LEU A 83 23.37 -0.37 7.44
CA LEU A 83 22.27 0.61 7.40
C LEU A 83 21.80 0.95 8.81
N GLU A 84 21.52 -0.04 9.66
CA GLU A 84 21.13 0.21 11.05
C GLU A 84 22.21 0.96 11.84
N ALA A 85 23.48 0.60 11.66
CA ALA A 85 24.60 1.29 12.32
C ALA A 85 24.67 2.76 11.89
N THR A 86 24.54 3.04 10.59
CA THR A 86 24.49 4.39 10.04
C THR A 86 23.31 5.20 10.62
N LEU A 87 22.14 4.59 10.69
CA LEU A 87 20.94 5.25 11.23
C LEU A 87 21.09 5.53 12.74
N ARG A 88 21.78 4.66 13.51
CA ARG A 88 22.11 4.96 14.93
C ARG A 88 23.04 6.16 15.07
N ASP A 89 24.06 6.29 14.20
CA ASP A 89 24.90 7.50 14.17
C ASP A 89 24.08 8.75 13.84
N TYR A 90 23.18 8.66 12.84
CA TYR A 90 22.30 9.76 12.47
C TYR A 90 21.33 10.14 13.59
N ALA A 91 20.80 9.15 14.31
CA ALA A 91 19.93 9.39 15.46
C ALA A 91 20.70 10.07 16.63
N ALA A 92 21.91 9.61 16.92
CA ALA A 92 22.79 10.24 17.93
C ALA A 92 23.12 11.69 17.61
N ARG A 93 23.32 11.99 16.32
CA ARG A 93 23.57 13.35 15.83
C ARG A 93 22.29 14.18 15.67
N ARG A 94 21.12 13.62 15.92
CA ARG A 94 19.81 14.29 15.86
C ARG A 94 19.55 14.95 14.52
N ILE A 95 19.70 14.18 13.42
CA ILE A 95 19.34 14.68 12.09
C ILE A 95 17.89 15.20 12.08
N GLY A 96 17.64 16.29 11.38
CA GLY A 96 16.31 16.85 11.23
C GLY A 96 15.59 16.45 9.94
N LEU A 97 16.32 15.83 8.98
CA LEU A 97 15.78 15.28 7.74
C LEU A 97 16.55 14.03 7.35
N LEU A 98 15.84 12.96 7.02
CA LEU A 98 16.40 11.73 6.47
C LEU A 98 16.08 11.64 4.98
N VAL A 99 17.08 11.74 4.13
CA VAL A 99 16.96 11.65 2.67
C VAL A 99 17.33 10.25 2.20
N VAL A 100 16.44 9.63 1.44
CA VAL A 100 16.67 8.32 0.83
C VAL A 100 16.87 8.50 -0.67
N ASN A 101 18.09 8.28 -1.14
CA ASN A 101 18.43 8.28 -2.56
C ASN A 101 18.46 6.86 -3.09
N GLY A 102 17.32 6.39 -3.56
CA GLY A 102 17.12 5.00 -3.96
C GLY A 102 15.77 4.77 -4.63
N GLY A 103 15.46 3.51 -4.87
CA GLY A 103 14.12 3.06 -5.28
C GLY A 103 13.27 2.60 -4.10
N ASP A 104 12.10 2.02 -4.40
CA ASP A 104 11.13 1.55 -3.41
C ASP A 104 11.74 0.55 -2.42
N GLY A 105 12.59 -0.37 -2.87
CA GLY A 105 13.28 -1.33 -2.01
C GLY A 105 14.22 -0.65 -1.01
N THR A 106 15.01 0.33 -1.44
CA THR A 106 15.89 1.09 -0.54
C THR A 106 15.08 1.86 0.49
N LEU A 107 13.99 2.48 0.07
CA LEU A 107 13.09 3.20 0.97
C LEU A 107 12.46 2.27 2.00
N ARG A 108 11.98 1.11 1.59
CA ARG A 108 11.44 0.05 2.46
C ARG A 108 12.45 -0.34 3.54
N ASP A 109 13.69 -0.63 3.14
CA ASP A 109 14.76 -1.06 4.06
C ASP A 109 15.10 0.06 5.04
N VAL A 110 15.24 1.31 4.56
CA VAL A 110 15.49 2.47 5.41
C VAL A 110 14.35 2.72 6.39
N MET A 111 13.09 2.66 5.96
CA MET A 111 11.94 2.83 6.87
C MET A 111 11.85 1.73 7.91
N THR A 112 12.16 0.49 7.52
CA THR A 112 12.17 -0.66 8.42
C THR A 112 13.26 -0.53 9.47
N ALA A 113 14.50 -0.23 9.06
CA ALA A 113 15.62 -0.03 9.96
C ALA A 113 15.44 1.22 10.85
N ALA A 114 14.97 2.33 10.28
CA ALA A 114 14.74 3.57 11.02
C ALA A 114 13.68 3.40 12.12
N ALA A 115 12.67 2.58 11.88
CA ALA A 115 11.65 2.28 12.91
C ALA A 115 12.20 1.51 14.12
N ARG A 116 13.32 0.82 13.95
CA ARG A 116 14.00 0.12 15.04
C ARG A 116 14.95 1.02 15.84
N VAL A 117 15.43 2.09 15.19
CA VAL A 117 16.51 2.96 15.69
C VAL A 117 15.99 4.26 16.29
N PHE A 118 15.04 4.92 15.64
CA PHE A 118 14.52 6.21 16.07
C PHE A 118 13.31 6.03 16.98
N ASP A 119 13.29 6.65 18.16
CA ASP A 119 12.09 6.75 19.00
C ASP A 119 10.98 7.52 18.25
N ARG A 120 11.39 8.55 17.52
CA ARG A 120 10.51 9.33 16.64
C ARG A 120 11.22 9.57 15.32
N LEU A 121 10.63 9.06 14.24
CA LEU A 121 11.17 9.23 12.91
C LEU A 121 11.28 10.72 12.53
N PRO A 122 12.44 11.16 12.05
CA PRO A 122 12.56 12.49 11.45
C PRO A 122 11.70 12.56 10.19
N PRO A 123 11.35 13.75 9.70
CA PRO A 123 10.84 13.91 8.35
C PRO A 123 11.76 13.23 7.35
N MET A 124 11.17 12.67 6.29
CA MET A 124 11.92 11.98 5.24
C MET A 124 11.82 12.73 3.91
N ALA A 125 12.73 12.45 3.01
CA ALA A 125 12.64 12.82 1.61
C ALA A 125 13.12 11.69 0.73
N ILE A 126 12.63 11.63 -0.51
CA ILE A 126 12.98 10.60 -1.49
C ILE A 126 13.60 11.28 -2.70
N ILE A 127 14.73 10.75 -3.14
CA ILE A 127 15.31 11.05 -4.45
C ILE A 127 15.07 9.84 -5.32
N PRO A 128 14.17 9.93 -6.32
CA PRO A 128 13.73 8.79 -7.11
C PRO A 128 14.86 8.32 -8.04
N SER A 129 15.58 7.29 -7.64
CA SER A 129 16.66 6.70 -8.45
C SER A 129 16.45 5.23 -8.79
N GLY A 130 15.31 4.67 -8.40
CA GLY A 130 14.85 3.33 -8.74
C GLY A 130 14.15 3.25 -10.10
N LYS A 131 13.59 2.08 -10.40
CA LYS A 131 12.87 1.80 -11.67
C LYS A 131 11.40 2.22 -11.60
N THR A 132 10.72 1.97 -10.49
CA THR A 132 9.27 2.18 -10.33
C THR A 132 8.98 3.46 -9.56
N ASN A 133 9.67 3.68 -8.42
CA ASN A 133 9.53 4.86 -7.56
C ASN A 133 8.07 5.14 -7.16
N ALA A 134 7.36 4.10 -6.71
CA ALA A 134 5.91 4.15 -6.47
C ALA A 134 5.51 5.25 -5.50
N LEU A 135 6.24 5.40 -4.36
CA LEU A 135 5.94 6.46 -3.41
C LEU A 135 6.28 7.85 -3.98
N ALA A 136 7.36 7.99 -4.76
CA ALA A 136 7.68 9.29 -5.37
C ALA A 136 6.57 9.74 -6.32
N ILE A 137 6.02 8.83 -7.13
CA ILE A 137 4.85 9.09 -8.00
C ILE A 137 3.64 9.51 -7.15
N ASP A 138 3.37 8.80 -6.06
CA ASP A 138 2.25 9.09 -5.16
C ASP A 138 2.36 10.48 -4.52
N LEU A 139 3.57 10.90 -4.16
CA LEU A 139 3.86 12.21 -3.59
C LEU A 139 3.94 13.33 -4.64
N GLY A 140 3.91 13.02 -5.93
CA GLY A 140 4.08 13.99 -7.01
C GLY A 140 5.52 14.51 -7.13
N ILE A 141 6.51 13.72 -6.71
CA ILE A 141 7.93 14.06 -6.80
C ILE A 141 8.40 13.84 -8.24
N PRO A 142 8.96 14.87 -8.91
CA PRO A 142 9.46 14.74 -10.27
C PRO A 142 10.74 13.89 -10.34
N ASP A 143 11.00 13.32 -11.51
CA ASP A 143 12.14 12.41 -11.71
C ASP A 143 13.50 13.11 -11.57
N ASP A 144 13.57 14.42 -11.80
CA ASP A 144 14.78 15.26 -11.68
C ASP A 144 14.97 15.87 -10.29
N TRP A 145 14.10 15.49 -9.31
CA TRP A 145 14.17 15.95 -7.94
C TRP A 145 15.52 15.63 -7.29
N THR A 146 16.13 16.64 -6.67
CA THR A 146 17.46 16.56 -6.08
C THR A 146 17.44 16.64 -4.56
N VAL A 147 18.56 16.29 -3.91
CA VAL A 147 18.74 16.50 -2.46
C VAL A 147 18.56 17.98 -2.09
N ARG A 148 18.99 18.91 -2.96
CA ARG A 148 18.81 20.35 -2.76
C ARG A 148 17.34 20.73 -2.70
N ASP A 149 16.54 20.21 -3.63
CA ASP A 149 15.11 20.49 -3.69
C ASP A 149 14.40 19.93 -2.46
N ALA A 150 14.76 18.72 -2.04
CA ALA A 150 14.25 18.07 -0.84
C ALA A 150 14.54 18.91 0.43
N ILE A 151 15.77 19.41 0.58
CA ILE A 151 16.16 20.28 1.70
C ILE A 151 15.39 21.61 1.64
N ALA A 152 15.26 22.21 0.45
CA ALA A 152 14.51 23.46 0.27
C ALA A 152 13.02 23.28 0.62
N ALA A 153 12.40 22.18 0.18
CA ALA A 153 11.03 21.84 0.52
C ALA A 153 10.86 21.64 2.03
N ALA A 154 11.76 20.89 2.66
CA ALA A 154 11.74 20.65 4.10
C ALA A 154 11.89 21.95 4.92
N ARG A 155 12.82 22.84 4.53
CA ARG A 155 12.98 24.15 5.14
C ARG A 155 11.76 25.03 4.97
N ALA A 156 11.09 24.94 3.82
CA ALA A 156 9.83 25.64 3.56
C ALA A 156 8.61 25.02 4.27
N GLY A 157 8.79 23.92 5.02
CA GLY A 157 7.69 23.24 5.70
C GLY A 157 6.76 22.47 4.76
N ARG A 158 7.14 22.24 3.49
CA ARG A 158 6.33 21.51 2.52
C ARG A 158 6.46 20.01 2.76
N PHE A 159 5.42 19.42 3.35
CA PHE A 159 5.38 18.01 3.68
C PHE A 159 4.04 17.40 3.31
N VAL A 160 4.09 16.20 2.73
CA VAL A 160 2.94 15.32 2.55
C VAL A 160 3.07 14.18 3.57
N ARG A 161 1.95 13.75 4.16
CA ARG A 161 1.92 12.62 5.09
C ARG A 161 1.48 11.35 4.36
N ARG A 162 2.23 10.26 4.57
CA ARG A 162 1.84 8.92 4.13
C ARG A 162 2.11 7.90 5.21
N ALA A 163 1.13 7.07 5.49
CA ALA A 163 1.30 5.94 6.39
C ALA A 163 1.95 4.78 5.62
N PRO A 164 2.99 4.13 6.13
CA PRO A 164 3.48 2.90 5.54
C PRO A 164 2.50 1.75 5.80
N VAL A 165 2.52 0.72 4.97
CA VAL A 165 2.02 -0.60 5.33
C VAL A 165 3.00 -1.20 6.31
N GLU A 166 2.53 -1.61 7.49
CA GLU A 166 3.29 -2.35 8.50
C GLU A 166 2.92 -3.82 8.45
N ILE A 167 3.95 -4.67 8.44
CA ILE A 167 3.83 -6.11 8.55
C ILE A 167 4.32 -6.52 9.93
N LEU A 168 3.46 -7.11 10.74
CA LEU A 168 3.81 -7.69 12.05
C LEU A 168 3.70 -9.21 11.94
N ARG A 169 4.58 -9.94 12.63
CA ARG A 169 4.56 -11.39 12.72
C ARG A 169 4.08 -11.85 14.09
N GLY A 170 3.08 -12.73 14.10
CA GLY A 170 2.48 -13.20 15.37
C GLY A 170 2.08 -12.04 16.26
N ASP A 171 2.46 -12.10 17.54
CA ASP A 171 2.16 -11.09 18.56
C ASP A 171 3.27 -10.01 18.70
N ALA A 172 4.11 -9.85 17.67
CA ALA A 172 5.18 -8.86 17.72
C ALA A 172 4.63 -7.43 17.88
N ALA A 173 5.15 -6.70 18.85
CA ALA A 173 4.77 -5.30 19.08
C ALA A 173 5.36 -4.34 18.04
N ARG A 174 6.46 -4.73 17.39
CA ARG A 174 7.15 -3.92 16.37
C ARG A 174 7.00 -4.56 14.99
N PRO A 175 6.84 -3.75 13.93
CA PRO A 175 6.74 -4.28 12.59
C PRO A 175 8.06 -4.94 12.14
N ASP A 176 7.92 -6.10 11.51
CA ASP A 176 9.00 -6.83 10.87
C ASP A 176 9.49 -6.10 9.60
N ALA A 177 8.54 -5.53 8.85
CA ALA A 177 8.82 -4.75 7.66
C ALA A 177 7.82 -3.59 7.48
N ARG A 178 8.28 -2.53 6.82
CA ARG A 178 7.48 -1.37 6.42
C ARG A 178 7.62 -1.12 4.92
N GLY A 179 6.51 -0.91 4.23
CA GLY A 179 6.49 -0.61 2.80
C GLY A 179 5.22 0.10 2.40
N PHE A 180 4.85 0.07 1.13
CA PHE A 180 3.64 0.74 0.64
C PHE A 180 2.71 -0.16 -0.18
N LEU A 181 3.24 -1.21 -0.80
CA LEU A 181 2.46 -2.14 -1.61
C LEU A 181 2.77 -3.58 -1.20
N PHE A 182 1.77 -4.22 -0.63
CA PHE A 182 1.77 -5.62 -0.25
C PHE A 182 0.97 -6.45 -1.25
N GLY A 183 1.45 -7.66 -1.57
CA GLY A 183 0.70 -8.57 -2.43
C GLY A 183 1.01 -10.03 -2.22
N MET A 184 -0.02 -10.89 -2.43
CA MET A 184 0.06 -12.34 -2.34
C MET A 184 -0.60 -13.02 -3.53
N GLY A 185 -0.35 -14.32 -3.67
CA GLY A 185 -0.96 -15.18 -4.69
C GLY A 185 -0.51 -14.83 -6.11
N GLY A 186 -1.44 -14.49 -6.99
CA GLY A 186 -1.16 -14.12 -8.38
C GLY A 186 -0.17 -12.96 -8.52
N PHE A 187 -0.11 -12.06 -7.53
CA PHE A 187 0.84 -10.95 -7.52
C PHE A 187 2.29 -11.43 -7.34
N VAL A 188 2.53 -12.39 -6.46
CA VAL A 188 3.86 -13.00 -6.27
C VAL A 188 4.34 -13.61 -7.58
N ARG A 189 3.51 -14.46 -8.19
CA ARG A 189 3.84 -15.14 -9.46
C ARG A 189 4.08 -14.16 -10.60
N ALA A 190 3.28 -13.09 -10.68
CA ALA A 190 3.45 -12.05 -11.70
C ALA A 190 4.77 -11.29 -11.51
N THR A 191 5.15 -11.02 -10.26
CA THR A 191 6.41 -10.33 -9.92
C THR A 191 7.62 -11.20 -10.21
N GLU A 192 7.59 -12.49 -9.86
CA GLU A 192 8.64 -13.46 -10.18
C GLU A 192 8.85 -13.59 -11.70
N LEU A 193 7.75 -13.66 -12.45
CA LEU A 193 7.81 -13.69 -13.91
C LEU A 193 8.42 -12.40 -14.46
N ALA A 194 8.05 -11.24 -13.94
CA ALA A 194 8.62 -9.96 -14.33
C ALA A 194 10.13 -9.89 -14.03
N GLN A 195 10.55 -10.37 -12.86
CA GLN A 195 11.97 -10.42 -12.47
C GLN A 195 12.79 -11.37 -13.36
N SER A 196 12.24 -12.52 -13.75
CA SER A 196 12.89 -13.46 -14.67
C SER A 196 13.06 -12.86 -16.08
N THR A 197 12.08 -12.08 -16.53
CA THR A 197 12.10 -11.40 -17.84
C THR A 197 13.06 -10.21 -17.86
N HIS A 198 13.34 -9.59 -16.70
CA HIS A 198 14.36 -8.52 -16.59
C HIS A 198 15.79 -8.97 -16.88
N ARG A 199 16.11 -10.26 -16.77
CA ARG A 199 17.39 -10.81 -17.24
C ARG A 199 17.55 -10.74 -18.76
N VAL A 200 16.48 -10.49 -19.50
CA VAL A 200 16.44 -10.38 -20.96
C VAL A 200 16.37 -8.92 -21.46
N GLY A 201 16.47 -7.90 -20.58
CA GLY A 201 16.67 -6.49 -20.97
C GLY A 201 15.43 -5.65 -21.21
N ALA A 202 14.23 -6.09 -20.80
CA ALA A 202 13.03 -5.27 -20.87
C ALA A 202 12.93 -4.31 -19.66
N PHE A 203 13.38 -3.09 -19.85
CA PHE A 203 13.32 -2.03 -18.82
C PHE A 203 12.08 -1.16 -19.09
N ASN A 204 11.11 -1.12 -18.14
CA ASN A 204 10.17 -0.03 -17.89
C ASN A 204 8.84 -0.59 -17.33
N GLY A 205 7.95 0.28 -16.80
CA GLY A 205 6.59 -0.05 -16.32
C GLY A 205 5.74 -0.87 -17.32
N ILE A 206 6.13 -0.86 -18.61
CA ILE A 206 5.61 -1.74 -19.67
C ILE A 206 5.87 -3.23 -19.34
N ALA A 207 7.01 -3.59 -18.75
CA ALA A 207 7.31 -4.98 -18.40
C ALA A 207 6.39 -5.50 -17.27
N VAL A 208 6.07 -4.66 -16.30
CA VAL A 208 5.08 -4.98 -15.25
C VAL A 208 3.68 -5.13 -15.86
N ALA A 209 3.29 -4.22 -16.75
CA ALA A 209 2.01 -4.29 -17.45
C ALA A 209 1.93 -5.52 -18.37
N LEU A 210 3.00 -5.87 -19.07
CA LEU A 210 3.08 -7.07 -19.92
C LEU A 210 3.07 -8.36 -19.07
N SER A 211 3.77 -8.39 -17.93
CA SER A 211 3.75 -9.54 -17.03
C SER A 211 2.40 -9.73 -16.37
N LEU A 212 1.72 -8.64 -16.01
CA LEU A 212 0.35 -8.67 -15.55
C LEU A 212 -0.60 -9.16 -16.66
N GLY A 213 -0.45 -8.63 -17.87
CA GLY A 213 -1.20 -9.05 -19.06
C GLY A 213 -0.98 -10.52 -19.40
N TRP A 214 0.27 -10.99 -19.36
CA TRP A 214 0.62 -12.39 -19.57
C TRP A 214 0.05 -13.31 -18.48
N SER A 215 0.15 -12.91 -17.21
CA SER A 215 -0.45 -13.62 -16.07
C SER A 215 -1.98 -13.75 -16.22
N ILE A 216 -2.63 -12.68 -16.69
CA ILE A 216 -4.05 -12.67 -17.01
C ILE A 216 -4.35 -13.61 -18.18
N ALA A 217 -3.56 -13.59 -19.26
CA ALA A 217 -3.72 -14.46 -20.41
C ALA A 217 -3.54 -15.95 -20.00
N GLN A 218 -2.48 -16.28 -19.26
CA GLN A 218 -2.27 -17.64 -18.75
C GLN A 218 -3.42 -18.12 -17.87
N THR A 219 -3.99 -17.25 -17.05
CA THR A 219 -5.13 -17.57 -16.21
C THR A 219 -6.42 -17.71 -17.02
N ALA A 220 -6.60 -16.92 -18.07
CA ALA A 220 -7.78 -16.93 -18.93
C ALA A 220 -7.81 -18.15 -19.86
N PHE A 221 -6.68 -18.52 -20.44
CA PHE A 221 -6.54 -19.58 -21.44
C PHE A 221 -6.05 -20.91 -20.89
N GLY A 222 -5.60 -20.95 -19.63
CA GLY A 222 -5.18 -22.18 -18.94
C GLY A 222 -6.37 -23.05 -18.56
N GLY A 223 -6.26 -24.37 -18.77
CA GLY A 223 -7.28 -25.36 -18.36
C GLY A 223 -7.52 -25.37 -16.84
N ALA A 224 -8.56 -26.05 -16.39
CA ALA A 224 -8.97 -26.12 -14.97
C ALA A 224 -7.88 -26.63 -14.01
N GLY A 225 -6.90 -27.39 -14.50
CA GLY A 225 -5.73 -27.87 -13.74
C GLY A 225 -4.58 -26.87 -13.61
N ASN A 226 -4.68 -25.67 -14.22
CA ASN A 226 -3.62 -24.68 -14.19
C ASN A 226 -3.37 -24.16 -12.77
N ALA A 227 -2.13 -24.25 -12.29
CA ALA A 227 -1.71 -23.77 -10.99
C ALA A 227 -2.04 -22.29 -10.75
N TRP A 228 -2.07 -21.46 -11.82
CA TRP A 228 -2.45 -20.05 -11.75
C TRP A 228 -3.91 -19.84 -11.33
N ARG A 229 -4.82 -20.79 -11.64
CA ARG A 229 -6.25 -20.69 -11.31
C ARG A 229 -6.59 -21.21 -9.92
N ARG A 230 -5.79 -22.11 -9.37
CA ARG A 230 -6.08 -22.73 -8.07
C ARG A 230 -6.06 -21.74 -6.93
N GLY A 231 -5.26 -20.67 -7.04
CA GLY A 231 -5.09 -19.69 -5.97
C GLY A 231 -4.31 -20.23 -4.77
N MET A 232 -4.41 -19.52 -3.68
CA MET A 232 -3.83 -19.86 -2.37
C MET A 232 -4.95 -20.04 -1.34
N THR A 233 -4.76 -20.94 -0.39
CA THR A 233 -5.65 -21.08 0.78
C THR A 233 -5.00 -20.37 1.95
N ILE A 234 -5.74 -19.46 2.59
CA ILE A 234 -5.31 -18.70 3.75
C ILE A 234 -6.44 -18.62 4.76
N ASP A 235 -6.10 -18.51 6.04
CA ASP A 235 -7.04 -18.06 7.05
C ASP A 235 -6.90 -16.53 7.15
N MET A 236 -8.00 -15.82 6.96
CA MET A 236 -8.02 -14.36 6.91
C MET A 236 -9.08 -13.78 7.84
N ALA A 237 -8.70 -12.77 8.59
CA ALA A 237 -9.60 -11.93 9.37
C ALA A 237 -9.40 -10.47 8.97
N VAL A 238 -10.50 -9.75 8.80
CA VAL A 238 -10.51 -8.30 8.51
C VAL A 238 -11.04 -7.59 9.72
N ASP A 239 -10.28 -6.64 10.24
CA ASP A 239 -10.58 -5.92 11.49
C ASP A 239 -10.84 -6.87 12.66
N ASP A 240 -11.99 -6.74 13.31
CA ASP A 240 -12.37 -7.52 14.48
C ASP A 240 -13.12 -8.83 14.12
N ALA A 241 -13.23 -9.16 12.82
CA ALA A 241 -13.88 -10.39 12.38
C ALA A 241 -13.09 -11.64 12.82
N ALA A 242 -13.79 -12.73 13.02
CA ALA A 242 -13.16 -14.03 13.26
C ALA A 242 -12.38 -14.48 12.01
N PRO A 243 -11.22 -15.16 12.17
CA PRO A 243 -10.53 -15.77 11.06
C PRO A 243 -11.42 -16.78 10.33
N ALA A 244 -11.41 -16.71 9.01
CA ALA A 244 -12.14 -17.63 8.16
C ALA A 244 -11.26 -18.10 7.00
N PRO A 245 -11.37 -19.39 6.60
CA PRO A 245 -10.64 -19.89 5.46
C PRO A 245 -11.14 -19.22 4.17
N ARG A 246 -10.20 -18.74 3.37
CA ARG A 246 -10.45 -18.11 2.07
C ARG A 246 -9.56 -18.74 1.01
N GLN A 247 -10.12 -18.98 -0.15
CA GLN A 247 -9.37 -19.38 -1.32
C GLN A 247 -9.25 -18.18 -2.27
N LEU A 248 -8.07 -17.59 -2.30
CA LEU A 248 -7.83 -16.34 -3.01
C LEU A 248 -6.88 -16.54 -4.20
N TYR A 249 -7.25 -15.96 -5.33
CA TYR A 249 -6.38 -15.82 -6.49
C TYR A 249 -5.35 -14.70 -6.27
N LEU A 250 -5.80 -13.58 -5.68
CA LEU A 250 -5.02 -12.37 -5.48
C LEU A 250 -5.43 -11.69 -4.18
N LEU A 251 -4.44 -11.22 -3.44
CA LEU A 251 -4.61 -10.25 -2.37
C LEU A 251 -3.61 -9.13 -2.57
N LEU A 252 -4.09 -7.89 -2.60
CA LEU A 252 -3.27 -6.67 -2.58
C LEU A 252 -3.69 -5.78 -1.43
N ALA A 253 -2.72 -5.17 -0.78
CA ALA A 253 -2.96 -4.11 0.20
C ALA A 253 -2.00 -2.95 -0.03
N SER A 254 -2.47 -1.72 0.13
CA SER A 254 -1.63 -0.53 -0.07
C SER A 254 -2.15 0.66 0.71
N THR A 255 -1.24 1.54 1.07
CA THR A 255 -1.52 2.86 1.63
C THR A 255 -1.28 3.99 0.64
N LEU A 256 -0.70 3.72 -0.54
CA LEU A 256 -0.50 4.71 -1.61
C LEU A 256 -1.86 5.25 -2.09
N GLU A 257 -1.98 6.56 -2.23
CA GLU A 257 -3.17 7.19 -2.79
C GLU A 257 -3.18 7.09 -4.32
N ARG A 258 -2.00 7.30 -4.95
CA ARG A 258 -1.80 7.17 -6.39
C ARG A 258 -0.91 5.97 -6.69
N MET A 259 -1.35 5.17 -7.64
CA MET A 259 -0.57 4.02 -8.09
C MET A 259 0.21 4.34 -9.37
N PRO A 260 1.38 3.70 -9.57
CA PRO A 260 2.12 3.82 -10.82
C PRO A 260 1.26 3.50 -12.05
N VAL A 261 1.60 4.11 -13.20
CA VAL A 261 0.96 3.88 -14.51
C VAL A 261 -0.54 4.22 -14.50
N GLY A 262 -1.02 5.00 -13.52
CA GLY A 262 -2.42 5.40 -13.41
C GLY A 262 -3.38 4.25 -13.09
N LEU A 263 -2.89 3.10 -12.64
CA LEU A 263 -3.72 1.99 -12.20
C LEU A 263 -4.57 2.37 -10.98
N LYS A 264 -5.80 1.89 -10.93
CA LYS A 264 -6.74 2.16 -9.84
C LYS A 264 -7.27 0.86 -9.19
N PRO A 265 -6.40 -0.05 -8.71
CA PRO A 265 -6.83 -1.33 -8.17
C PRO A 265 -7.76 -1.16 -6.98
N PHE A 266 -7.58 -0.10 -6.21
CA PHE A 266 -8.36 0.20 -5.01
C PHE A 266 -9.50 1.20 -5.24
N GLY A 267 -9.76 1.64 -6.47
CA GLY A 267 -10.78 2.64 -6.78
C GLY A 267 -10.30 4.07 -6.62
N ARG A 268 -11.09 4.92 -5.93
CA ARG A 268 -10.76 6.34 -5.73
C ARG A 268 -9.55 6.53 -4.82
N GLU A 269 -8.78 7.58 -5.07
CA GLU A 269 -7.69 8.04 -4.21
C GLU A 269 -8.23 8.40 -2.82
N ARG A 270 -7.61 7.84 -1.78
CA ARG A 270 -7.97 8.09 -0.38
C ARG A 270 -6.86 7.61 0.56
N PRO A 271 -6.71 8.21 1.76
CA PRO A 271 -5.77 7.76 2.77
C PRO A 271 -6.18 6.41 3.39
N GLY A 272 -5.28 5.82 4.17
CA GLY A 272 -5.50 4.59 4.92
C GLY A 272 -5.11 3.33 4.17
N LEU A 273 -5.25 2.19 4.85
CA LEU A 273 -5.03 0.88 4.27
C LEU A 273 -6.19 0.54 3.33
N LYS A 274 -5.87 0.17 2.11
CA LYS A 274 -6.81 -0.31 1.11
C LYS A 274 -6.52 -1.75 0.80
N LEU A 275 -7.55 -2.56 0.75
CA LEU A 275 -7.49 -3.99 0.47
C LEU A 275 -8.25 -4.32 -0.80
N LEU A 276 -7.65 -5.14 -1.64
CA LEU A 276 -8.27 -5.78 -2.79
C LEU A 276 -8.09 -7.29 -2.67
N THR A 277 -9.16 -8.03 -2.73
CA THR A 277 -9.15 -9.50 -2.82
C THR A 277 -9.85 -9.99 -4.08
N VAL A 278 -9.35 -11.08 -4.64
CA VAL A 278 -9.98 -11.80 -5.74
C VAL A 278 -10.05 -13.27 -5.36
N ASP A 279 -11.25 -13.83 -5.33
CA ASP A 279 -11.45 -15.24 -5.01
C ASP A 279 -10.90 -16.16 -6.11
N ALA A 280 -10.51 -17.38 -5.73
CA ALA A 280 -10.09 -18.43 -6.64
C ALA A 280 -11.22 -19.48 -6.83
N PRO A 281 -11.39 -20.07 -8.02
CA PRO A 281 -10.76 -19.64 -9.28
C PRO A 281 -11.34 -18.31 -9.77
N PRO A 282 -10.51 -17.42 -10.35
CA PRO A 282 -10.99 -16.11 -10.77
C PRO A 282 -12.01 -16.24 -11.89
N ARG A 283 -13.12 -15.53 -11.74
CA ARG A 283 -14.21 -15.49 -12.71
C ARG A 283 -14.19 -14.16 -13.46
N ASN A 284 -14.46 -14.18 -14.78
CA ASN A 284 -14.56 -12.97 -15.59
C ASN A 284 -13.34 -12.02 -15.50
N LEU A 285 -12.13 -12.57 -15.65
CA LEU A 285 -10.85 -11.83 -15.57
C LEU A 285 -10.84 -10.52 -16.37
N PHE A 286 -11.42 -10.50 -17.58
CA PHE A 286 -11.49 -9.29 -18.40
C PHE A 286 -12.30 -8.17 -17.73
N ARG A 287 -13.39 -8.48 -17.04
CA ARG A 287 -14.18 -7.50 -16.29
C ARG A 287 -13.42 -6.99 -15.07
N MET A 288 -12.70 -7.89 -14.39
CA MET A 288 -11.83 -7.54 -13.26
C MET A 288 -10.72 -6.57 -13.69
N VAL A 289 -10.01 -6.87 -14.77
CA VAL A 289 -8.95 -5.97 -15.31
C VAL A 289 -9.52 -4.62 -15.68
N ARG A 290 -10.67 -4.59 -16.35
CA ARG A 290 -11.36 -3.35 -16.69
C ARG A 290 -11.76 -2.54 -15.45
N ALA A 291 -12.25 -3.20 -14.40
CA ALA A 291 -12.60 -2.56 -13.14
C ALA A 291 -11.35 -1.99 -12.42
N ILE A 292 -10.21 -2.72 -12.45
CA ILE A 292 -8.93 -2.26 -11.92
C ILE A 292 -8.43 -1.03 -12.69
N LEU A 293 -8.48 -1.05 -14.00
CA LEU A 293 -8.02 0.05 -14.84
C LEU A 293 -8.92 1.29 -14.71
N ALA A 294 -10.23 1.10 -14.69
CA ALA A 294 -11.21 2.19 -14.62
C ALA A 294 -11.44 2.73 -13.19
N GLY A 295 -11.02 1.99 -12.16
CA GLY A 295 -11.30 2.35 -10.76
C GLY A 295 -12.78 2.28 -10.38
N THR A 296 -13.59 1.55 -11.15
CA THR A 296 -15.04 1.44 -10.93
C THR A 296 -15.38 0.29 -9.99
N ASP A 297 -16.36 0.50 -9.10
CA ASP A 297 -16.93 -0.52 -8.21
C ASP A 297 -18.15 -1.17 -8.86
N ALA A 298 -18.01 -1.68 -10.08
CA ALA A 298 -19.12 -2.26 -10.82
C ALA A 298 -19.65 -3.53 -10.12
N SER A 299 -20.96 -3.57 -9.83
CA SER A 299 -21.67 -4.73 -9.25
C SER A 299 -21.31 -6.09 -9.87
N PRO A 300 -21.05 -6.20 -11.19
CA PRO A 300 -20.61 -7.46 -11.80
C PRO A 300 -19.23 -7.95 -11.35
N ALA A 301 -18.35 -7.07 -10.84
CA ALA A 301 -17.04 -7.45 -10.33
C ALA A 301 -17.15 -8.14 -8.97
N VAL A 302 -18.04 -7.66 -8.11
CA VAL A 302 -18.33 -8.28 -6.81
C VAL A 302 -18.91 -9.68 -7.00
N ALA A 303 -19.84 -9.86 -7.93
CA ALA A 303 -20.40 -11.17 -8.29
C ALA A 303 -19.33 -12.15 -8.87
N ALA A 304 -18.19 -11.61 -9.34
CA ALA A 304 -17.06 -12.40 -9.82
C ALA A 304 -16.02 -12.74 -8.73
N GLY A 305 -16.29 -12.43 -7.46
CA GLY A 305 -15.37 -12.67 -6.35
C GLY A 305 -14.30 -11.59 -6.19
N PHE A 306 -14.51 -10.40 -6.75
CA PHE A 306 -13.65 -9.22 -6.58
C PHE A 306 -14.23 -8.35 -5.46
N ALA A 307 -13.43 -8.07 -4.45
CA ALA A 307 -13.86 -7.24 -3.33
C ALA A 307 -12.80 -6.18 -2.99
N ARG A 308 -13.26 -4.98 -2.67
CA ARG A 308 -12.47 -3.87 -2.14
C ARG A 308 -12.98 -3.48 -0.77
N SER A 309 -12.07 -3.12 0.13
CA SER A 309 -12.40 -2.59 1.45
C SER A 309 -11.28 -1.69 1.97
N ASP A 310 -11.59 -0.94 3.03
CA ASP A 310 -10.66 -0.05 3.74
C ASP A 310 -10.57 -0.50 5.20
N PRO A 311 -9.87 -1.62 5.46
CA PRO A 311 -9.77 -2.15 6.81
C PRO A 311 -8.78 -1.34 7.66
N ARG A 312 -8.93 -1.41 8.98
CA ARG A 312 -7.91 -0.96 9.93
C ARG A 312 -6.74 -1.92 9.96
N SER A 313 -7.03 -3.23 9.88
CA SER A 313 -6.04 -4.30 9.87
C SER A 313 -6.55 -5.55 9.15
N VAL A 314 -5.61 -6.34 8.66
CA VAL A 314 -5.87 -7.65 8.06
C VAL A 314 -4.94 -8.64 8.72
N ARG A 315 -5.49 -9.67 9.37
CA ARG A 315 -4.73 -10.80 9.90
C ARG A 315 -4.78 -11.95 8.91
N ILE A 316 -3.66 -12.57 8.66
CA ILE A 316 -3.51 -13.66 7.69
C ILE A 316 -2.65 -14.74 8.31
N HIS A 317 -3.09 -16.00 8.19
CA HIS A 317 -2.23 -17.17 8.33
C HIS A 317 -2.08 -17.82 6.95
N ALA A 318 -0.87 -17.85 6.42
CA ALA A 318 -0.59 -18.36 5.08
C ALA A 318 0.75 -19.09 5.03
N GLY A 319 0.78 -20.27 4.38
CA GLY A 319 2.03 -20.98 4.09
C GLY A 319 2.84 -20.33 2.95
N ASP A 320 2.14 -19.69 2.01
CA ASP A 320 2.75 -19.01 0.87
C ASP A 320 3.39 -17.68 1.28
N GLY A 321 4.47 -17.30 0.57
CA GLY A 321 5.13 -16.01 0.77
C GLY A 321 4.33 -14.83 0.23
N PHE A 322 4.83 -13.63 0.52
CA PHE A 322 4.26 -12.37 0.03
C PHE A 322 5.35 -11.47 -0.56
N ILE A 323 4.93 -10.48 -1.31
CA ILE A 323 5.78 -9.40 -1.84
C ILE A 323 5.44 -8.10 -1.11
N LEU A 324 6.46 -7.37 -0.67
CA LEU A 324 6.36 -6.00 -0.18
C LEU A 324 7.32 -5.12 -0.96
N ASP A 325 6.79 -4.12 -1.68
CA ASP A 325 7.57 -3.21 -2.54
C ASP A 325 8.59 -3.94 -3.43
N GLY A 326 8.16 -5.05 -4.05
CA GLY A 326 8.96 -5.83 -4.99
C GLY A 326 9.92 -6.85 -4.38
N GLU A 327 10.02 -6.96 -3.05
CA GLU A 327 10.83 -7.96 -2.36
C GLU A 327 9.98 -9.09 -1.79
N HIS A 328 10.50 -10.31 -1.85
CA HIS A 328 9.84 -11.52 -1.41
C HIS A 328 10.10 -11.82 0.07
N TYR A 329 9.06 -12.11 0.81
CA TYR A 329 9.10 -12.50 2.23
C TYR A 329 8.39 -13.82 2.45
N ALA A 330 8.81 -14.56 3.48
CA ALA A 330 8.13 -15.78 3.90
C ALA A 330 6.74 -15.47 4.48
N GLY A 331 5.79 -16.37 4.28
CA GLY A 331 4.47 -16.33 4.89
C GLY A 331 4.50 -16.52 6.41
N GLY A 332 3.42 -17.04 6.98
CA GLY A 332 3.21 -17.29 8.40
C GLY A 332 2.03 -16.50 8.97
N ASP A 333 2.06 -16.24 10.26
CA ASP A 333 1.08 -15.40 10.95
C ASP A 333 1.43 -13.94 10.76
N LEU A 334 0.62 -13.23 10.00
CA LEU A 334 0.86 -11.85 9.62
C LEU A 334 -0.30 -10.95 10.04
N THR A 335 0.05 -9.78 10.57
CA THR A 335 -0.89 -8.65 10.69
C THR A 335 -0.42 -7.52 9.80
N ILE A 336 -1.30 -7.08 8.90
CA ILE A 336 -1.08 -6.00 7.94
C ILE A 336 -1.93 -4.82 8.37
N ARG A 337 -1.32 -3.66 8.58
CA ARG A 337 -2.03 -2.44 8.97
C ARG A 337 -1.37 -1.19 8.40
N ALA A 338 -2.07 -0.06 8.45
CA ALA A 338 -1.43 1.23 8.27
C ALA A 338 -0.64 1.60 9.51
N GLY A 339 0.61 1.99 9.34
CA GLY A 339 1.45 2.50 10.41
C GLY A 339 1.23 4.00 10.68
N GLU A 340 2.02 4.56 11.59
CA GLU A 340 2.02 5.99 11.85
C GLU A 340 2.44 6.79 10.61
N PRO A 341 1.70 7.85 10.25
CA PRO A 341 2.03 8.65 9.08
C PRO A 341 3.39 9.33 9.17
N ILE A 342 4.23 9.07 8.19
CA ILE A 342 5.55 9.70 8.01
C ILE A 342 5.39 10.99 7.21
N ARG A 343 6.11 12.04 7.58
CA ARG A 343 6.17 13.30 6.83
C ARG A 343 7.22 13.20 5.74
N PHE A 344 6.84 13.35 4.49
CA PHE A 344 7.74 13.37 3.35
C PHE A 344 7.83 14.78 2.78
N ALA A 345 9.06 15.31 2.63
CA ALA A 345 9.28 16.56 1.91
C ALA A 345 8.88 16.36 0.44
N ALA A 346 8.05 17.24 -0.08
CA ALA A 346 7.51 17.18 -1.43
C ALA A 346 7.44 18.59 -2.07
N PRO A 347 7.28 18.68 -3.40
CA PRO A 347 7.23 19.94 -4.14
C PRO A 347 6.21 20.93 -3.64
#